data_aaf227c9fc7d9d1d993d5fefa995ce5f
#
_entry.id   aaf227c9fc7d9d1d993d5fefa995ce5f
#
_cell.length_a   1.000
_cell.length_b   1.000
_cell.length_c   1.000
_cell.angle_alpha   90.00
_cell.angle_beta   90.00
_cell.angle_gamma   90.00
#
_symmetry.space_group_name_H-M   'P 1'
#
loop_
_entity.id
_entity.type
_entity.pdbx_description
1 polymer ?
#
loop_
_entity_poly.entity_id
_entity_poly.type
_entity_poly.pdbx_seq_one_letter_code
_entity_poly.pdbx_strand_id
1 'polypeptide(L)'
;MRALSAATLVAVTAMMSPAAIAQQSEEDRRCFAREGVAPEQKLASCTAVIESGGQSPQRLVAAFTNRGNVHLSNRNYESAVDDYNEALRLNPKFASGFNVRGVAYLRKGRIDHAIEDFDEAIRLNPTFALAFVNRAIAYQEKAQWDFDAYLAEGTYEDRAIQDLDEAIRLTPNNATAFRNRGFVHSRRQRYDRAIQDFDEAIRLDPSVAAAFSGRAYALRFVGQYERAITDYRKALTLPLDDAGRKQIEKLLKQLGAATERAATPTAVTKR
;
A
#
# COMPACT_ATOMS: atom_id res chain seq x y z
N MET A 1 -52.10 -35.66 -39.17
CA MET A 1 -50.67 -35.95 -39.24
C MET A 1 -49.97 -34.67 -39.70
N ARG A 2 -49.36 -33.93 -38.79
CA ARG A 2 -48.51 -32.76 -39.10
C ARG A 2 -47.12 -33.09 -38.62
N ALA A 3 -46.19 -33.18 -39.58
CA ALA A 3 -44.79 -33.45 -39.36
C ALA A 3 -44.12 -32.27 -38.65
N LEU A 4 -43.50 -32.51 -37.51
CA LEU A 4 -42.61 -31.57 -36.83
C LEU A 4 -41.23 -31.62 -37.50
N SER A 5 -40.87 -30.50 -38.12
CA SER A 5 -39.51 -30.30 -38.69
C SER A 5 -38.52 -30.10 -37.53
N ALA A 6 -37.60 -31.02 -37.38
CA ALA A 6 -36.46 -30.91 -36.48
C ALA A 6 -35.44 -29.96 -37.14
N ALA A 7 -35.34 -28.72 -36.63
CA ALA A 7 -34.27 -27.82 -36.99
C ALA A 7 -33.00 -28.29 -36.26
N THR A 8 -32.08 -28.86 -37.00
CA THR A 8 -30.74 -29.24 -36.53
C THR A 8 -29.91 -27.96 -36.31
N LEU A 9 -29.67 -27.61 -35.05
CA LEU A 9 -28.77 -26.55 -34.68
C LEU A 9 -27.33 -27.04 -34.93
N VAL A 10 -26.75 -26.68 -36.07
CA VAL A 10 -25.32 -26.91 -36.34
C VAL A 10 -24.52 -25.91 -35.51
N ALA A 11 -23.95 -26.36 -34.40
CA ALA A 11 -22.96 -25.61 -33.66
C ALA A 11 -21.69 -25.51 -34.50
N VAL A 12 -21.49 -24.37 -35.12
CA VAL A 12 -20.21 -24.03 -35.78
C VAL A 12 -19.21 -23.76 -34.69
N THR A 13 -18.47 -24.77 -34.25
CA THR A 13 -17.23 -24.61 -33.50
C THR A 13 -16.19 -24.07 -34.47
N ALA A 14 -15.96 -22.76 -34.46
CA ALA A 14 -14.87 -22.14 -35.15
C ALA A 14 -13.56 -22.70 -34.59
N MET A 15 -12.92 -23.63 -35.31
CA MET A 15 -11.57 -24.12 -34.98
C MET A 15 -10.61 -22.95 -35.16
N MET A 16 -10.05 -22.45 -34.08
CA MET A 16 -9.00 -21.41 -34.13
C MET A 16 -7.79 -21.95 -34.88
N SER A 17 -7.16 -21.10 -35.73
CA SER A 17 -5.94 -21.46 -36.42
C SER A 17 -4.80 -21.71 -35.42
N PRO A 18 -3.80 -22.54 -35.74
CA PRO A 18 -2.63 -22.76 -34.87
C PRO A 18 -1.92 -21.45 -34.49
N ALA A 19 -1.91 -20.46 -35.37
CA ALA A 19 -1.36 -19.13 -35.11
C ALA A 19 -2.18 -18.37 -34.06
N ALA A 20 -3.51 -18.41 -34.15
CA ALA A 20 -4.40 -17.79 -33.15
C ALA A 20 -4.27 -18.46 -31.76
N ILE A 21 -4.11 -19.77 -31.72
CA ILE A 21 -3.86 -20.53 -30.47
C ILE A 21 -2.50 -20.12 -29.86
N ALA A 22 -1.46 -19.99 -30.70
CA ALA A 22 -0.12 -19.57 -30.25
C ALA A 22 -0.14 -18.15 -29.73
N GLN A 23 -0.83 -17.22 -30.40
CA GLN A 23 -0.99 -15.84 -29.94
C GLN A 23 -1.74 -15.78 -28.61
N GLN A 24 -2.85 -16.47 -28.46
CA GLN A 24 -3.61 -16.54 -27.21
C GLN A 24 -2.77 -17.10 -26.06
N SER A 25 -1.91 -18.10 -26.31
CA SER A 25 -0.98 -18.63 -25.30
C SER A 25 0.11 -17.64 -24.89
N GLU A 26 0.50 -16.72 -25.76
CA GLU A 26 1.47 -15.68 -25.45
C GLU A 26 0.84 -14.53 -24.66
N GLU A 27 -0.38 -14.10 -25.04
CA GLU A 27 -1.17 -13.13 -24.28
C GLU A 27 -1.41 -13.61 -22.85
N ASP A 28 -1.75 -14.89 -22.69
CA ASP A 28 -1.89 -15.52 -21.40
C ASP A 28 -0.62 -15.43 -20.56
N ARG A 29 0.51 -15.83 -21.13
CA ARG A 29 1.79 -15.78 -20.42
C ARG A 29 2.13 -14.37 -19.95
N ARG A 30 1.91 -13.36 -20.79
CA ARG A 30 2.19 -11.95 -20.46
C ARG A 30 1.22 -11.40 -19.41
N CYS A 31 -0.09 -11.67 -19.53
CA CYS A 31 -1.08 -11.21 -18.56
C CYS A 31 -0.83 -11.79 -17.17
N PHE A 32 -0.48 -13.08 -17.07
CA PHE A 32 -0.29 -13.78 -15.79
C PHE A 32 1.18 -13.85 -15.33
N ALA A 33 2.11 -13.25 -16.06
CA ALA A 33 3.50 -13.13 -15.63
C ALA A 33 3.61 -12.34 -14.32
N ARG A 34 4.44 -12.80 -13.39
CA ARG A 34 4.71 -12.04 -12.17
C ARG A 34 5.65 -10.87 -12.43
N GLU A 35 6.66 -11.09 -13.24
CA GLU A 35 7.74 -10.13 -13.55
C GLU A 35 8.16 -10.22 -15.03
N GLY A 36 8.95 -9.27 -15.50
CA GLY A 36 9.60 -9.32 -16.82
C GLY A 36 8.73 -8.91 -17.99
N VAL A 37 7.52 -8.39 -17.77
CA VAL A 37 6.63 -7.86 -18.82
C VAL A 37 6.43 -6.37 -18.60
N ALA A 38 6.65 -5.57 -19.64
CA ALA A 38 6.40 -4.13 -19.59
C ALA A 38 4.92 -3.84 -19.28
N PRO A 39 4.61 -2.79 -18.51
CA PRO A 39 3.24 -2.47 -18.09
C PRO A 39 2.26 -2.37 -19.26
N GLU A 40 2.66 -1.74 -20.36
CA GLU A 40 1.82 -1.56 -21.55
C GLU A 40 1.51 -2.90 -22.23
N GLN A 41 2.51 -3.79 -22.30
CA GLN A 41 2.32 -5.13 -22.85
C GLN A 41 1.40 -5.96 -21.97
N LYS A 42 1.57 -5.89 -20.64
CA LYS A 42 0.72 -6.58 -19.68
C LYS A 42 -0.73 -6.09 -19.77
N LEU A 43 -0.92 -4.77 -19.89
CA LEU A 43 -2.24 -4.16 -20.07
C LEU A 43 -2.93 -4.69 -21.33
N ALA A 44 -2.24 -4.65 -22.48
CA ALA A 44 -2.77 -5.15 -23.74
C ALA A 44 -3.10 -6.64 -23.67
N SER A 45 -2.20 -7.43 -23.11
CA SER A 45 -2.38 -8.88 -22.99
C SER A 45 -3.55 -9.26 -22.06
N CYS A 46 -3.71 -8.59 -20.92
CA CYS A 46 -4.86 -8.84 -20.05
C CYS A 46 -6.17 -8.40 -20.71
N THR A 47 -6.17 -7.31 -21.48
CA THR A 47 -7.33 -6.89 -22.26
C THR A 47 -7.70 -7.94 -23.30
N ALA A 48 -6.73 -8.46 -24.07
CA ALA A 48 -6.97 -9.53 -25.04
C ALA A 48 -7.55 -10.80 -24.38
N VAL A 49 -7.03 -11.19 -23.20
CA VAL A 49 -7.57 -12.31 -22.41
C VAL A 49 -9.03 -12.07 -22.01
N ILE A 50 -9.37 -10.88 -21.55
CA ILE A 50 -10.73 -10.51 -21.11
C ILE A 50 -11.70 -10.55 -22.31
N GLU A 51 -11.27 -10.04 -23.46
CA GLU A 51 -12.10 -9.91 -24.67
C GLU A 51 -12.20 -11.21 -25.48
N SER A 52 -11.29 -12.16 -25.32
CA SER A 52 -11.27 -13.40 -26.10
C SER A 52 -12.50 -14.30 -25.93
N GLY A 53 -13.30 -14.10 -24.89
CA GLY A 53 -14.47 -14.90 -24.58
C GLY A 53 -14.12 -16.32 -24.10
N GLY A 54 -15.12 -17.02 -23.57
CA GLY A 54 -14.99 -18.44 -23.17
C GLY A 54 -14.05 -18.70 -21.97
N GLN A 55 -13.54 -17.67 -21.31
CA GLN A 55 -12.66 -17.80 -20.15
C GLN A 55 -13.44 -18.24 -18.90
N SER A 56 -12.82 -19.05 -18.05
CA SER A 56 -13.41 -19.38 -16.75
C SER A 56 -13.52 -18.13 -15.86
N PRO A 57 -14.52 -18.07 -14.94
CA PRO A 57 -14.63 -16.96 -14.00
C PRO A 57 -13.35 -16.71 -13.20
N GLN A 58 -12.64 -17.75 -12.77
CA GLN A 58 -11.39 -17.65 -12.02
C GLN A 58 -10.30 -16.96 -12.86
N ARG A 59 -10.25 -17.30 -14.15
CA ARG A 59 -9.29 -16.70 -15.07
C ARG A 59 -9.59 -15.23 -15.33
N LEU A 60 -10.87 -14.87 -15.50
CA LEU A 60 -11.29 -13.48 -15.64
C LEU A 60 -11.00 -12.67 -14.37
N VAL A 61 -11.26 -13.21 -13.17
CA VAL A 61 -10.87 -12.57 -11.89
C VAL A 61 -9.38 -12.23 -11.88
N ALA A 62 -8.53 -13.17 -12.28
CA ALA A 62 -7.09 -12.94 -12.33
C ALA A 62 -6.71 -11.91 -13.40
N ALA A 63 -7.32 -11.96 -14.60
CA ALA A 63 -7.04 -11.02 -15.68
C ALA A 63 -7.45 -9.59 -15.32
N PHE A 64 -8.67 -9.39 -14.80
CA PHE A 64 -9.12 -8.09 -14.30
C PHE A 64 -8.23 -7.58 -13.17
N THR A 65 -7.88 -8.44 -12.19
CA THR A 65 -7.00 -8.05 -11.09
C THR A 65 -5.62 -7.61 -11.60
N ASN A 66 -5.03 -8.35 -12.54
CA ASN A 66 -3.72 -8.00 -13.09
C ASN A 66 -3.77 -6.71 -13.92
N ARG A 67 -4.82 -6.50 -14.71
CA ARG A 67 -5.01 -5.25 -15.45
C ARG A 67 -5.23 -4.06 -14.49
N GLY A 68 -6.06 -4.24 -13.48
CA GLY A 68 -6.27 -3.27 -12.41
C GLY A 68 -4.98 -2.90 -11.68
N ASN A 69 -4.10 -3.88 -11.41
CA ASN A 69 -2.79 -3.62 -10.80
C ASN A 69 -1.89 -2.76 -11.69
N VAL A 70 -1.92 -2.97 -13.02
CA VAL A 70 -1.20 -2.09 -13.96
C VAL A 70 -1.79 -0.68 -13.96
N HIS A 71 -3.11 -0.55 -13.98
CA HIS A 71 -3.78 0.75 -13.87
C HIS A 71 -3.41 1.45 -12.56
N LEU A 72 -3.41 0.75 -11.43
CA LEU A 72 -3.02 1.28 -10.13
C LEU A 72 -1.58 1.81 -10.12
N SER A 73 -0.63 1.05 -10.67
CA SER A 73 0.77 1.47 -10.76
C SER A 73 0.98 2.68 -11.67
N ASN A 74 0.18 2.80 -12.72
CA ASN A 74 0.16 3.93 -13.65
C ASN A 74 -0.68 5.12 -13.11
N ARG A 75 -1.17 5.07 -11.87
CA ARG A 75 -2.02 6.07 -11.22
C ARG A 75 -3.38 6.28 -11.91
N ASN A 76 -3.81 5.36 -12.75
CA ASN A 76 -5.13 5.34 -13.38
C ASN A 76 -6.14 4.69 -12.42
N TYR A 77 -6.38 5.36 -11.28
CA TYR A 77 -7.12 4.77 -10.16
C TYR A 77 -8.58 4.43 -10.50
N GLU A 78 -9.22 5.18 -11.39
CA GLU A 78 -10.58 4.93 -11.86
C GLU A 78 -10.66 3.58 -12.57
N SER A 79 -9.82 3.39 -13.60
CA SER A 79 -9.78 2.14 -14.37
C SER A 79 -9.38 0.95 -13.49
N ALA A 80 -8.51 1.18 -12.48
CA ALA A 80 -8.18 0.14 -11.50
C ALA A 80 -9.41 -0.29 -10.69
N VAL A 81 -10.20 0.66 -10.19
CA VAL A 81 -11.44 0.38 -9.44
C VAL A 81 -12.44 -0.36 -10.32
N ASP A 82 -12.62 0.03 -11.59
CA ASP A 82 -13.54 -0.64 -12.51
C ASP A 82 -13.14 -2.11 -12.73
N ASP A 83 -11.87 -2.36 -12.95
CA ASP A 83 -11.35 -3.73 -13.10
C ASP A 83 -11.54 -4.57 -11.82
N TYR A 84 -11.27 -3.99 -10.65
CA TYR A 84 -11.49 -4.69 -9.38
C TYR A 84 -12.99 -4.92 -9.10
N ASN A 85 -13.87 -4.02 -9.53
CA ASN A 85 -15.32 -4.24 -9.46
C ASN A 85 -15.74 -5.47 -10.26
N GLU A 86 -15.22 -5.63 -11.49
CA GLU A 86 -15.51 -6.81 -12.30
C GLU A 86 -14.94 -8.09 -11.68
N ALA A 87 -13.71 -8.03 -11.15
CA ALA A 87 -13.12 -9.17 -10.43
C ALA A 87 -13.99 -9.58 -9.21
N LEU A 88 -14.46 -8.62 -8.43
CA LEU A 88 -15.30 -8.84 -7.25
C LEU A 88 -16.72 -9.26 -7.60
N ARG A 89 -17.28 -8.80 -8.73
CA ARG A 89 -18.55 -9.27 -9.25
C ARG A 89 -18.50 -10.77 -9.61
N LEU A 90 -17.38 -11.22 -10.18
CA LEU A 90 -17.12 -12.60 -10.54
C LEU A 90 -16.78 -13.48 -9.32
N ASN A 91 -16.12 -12.91 -8.32
CA ASN A 91 -15.78 -13.60 -7.07
C ASN A 91 -16.01 -12.69 -5.85
N PRO A 92 -17.22 -12.65 -5.29
CA PRO A 92 -17.56 -11.83 -4.13
C PRO A 92 -16.86 -12.24 -2.82
N LYS A 93 -16.13 -13.35 -2.79
CA LYS A 93 -15.35 -13.81 -1.63
C LYS A 93 -13.84 -13.62 -1.80
N PHE A 94 -13.44 -12.78 -2.75
CA PHE A 94 -12.04 -12.52 -3.07
C PHE A 94 -11.44 -11.45 -2.14
N ALA A 95 -10.97 -11.86 -0.95
CA ALA A 95 -10.39 -10.95 0.05
C ALA A 95 -9.27 -10.05 -0.51
N SER A 96 -8.37 -10.61 -1.35
CA SER A 96 -7.32 -9.80 -1.98
C SER A 96 -7.88 -8.77 -2.96
N GLY A 97 -9.00 -9.05 -3.63
CA GLY A 97 -9.69 -8.12 -4.51
C GLY A 97 -10.20 -6.89 -3.76
N PHE A 98 -10.85 -7.09 -2.62
CA PHE A 98 -11.26 -6.00 -1.73
C PHE A 98 -10.04 -5.21 -1.27
N ASN A 99 -8.98 -5.86 -0.82
CA ASN A 99 -7.78 -5.15 -0.37
C ASN A 99 -7.16 -4.27 -1.48
N VAL A 100 -7.02 -4.75 -2.71
CA VAL A 100 -6.43 -3.93 -3.80
C VAL A 100 -7.38 -2.82 -4.26
N ARG A 101 -8.70 -3.03 -4.23
CA ARG A 101 -9.68 -1.96 -4.51
C ARG A 101 -9.66 -0.90 -3.41
N GLY A 102 -9.56 -1.30 -2.14
CA GLY A 102 -9.38 -0.40 -1.02
C GLY A 102 -8.13 0.48 -1.18
N VAL A 103 -7.01 -0.11 -1.63
CA VAL A 103 -5.80 0.67 -1.95
C VAL A 103 -6.07 1.68 -3.08
N ALA A 104 -6.79 1.29 -4.13
CA ALA A 104 -7.15 2.21 -5.21
C ALA A 104 -8.05 3.35 -4.72
N TYR A 105 -9.05 3.07 -3.87
CA TYR A 105 -9.88 4.10 -3.24
C TYR A 105 -9.06 5.05 -2.36
N LEU A 106 -8.13 4.51 -1.56
CA LEU A 106 -7.25 5.32 -0.72
C LEU A 106 -6.41 6.28 -1.58
N ARG A 107 -5.82 5.79 -2.69
CA ARG A 107 -5.07 6.63 -3.64
C ARG A 107 -5.92 7.69 -4.34
N LYS A 108 -7.23 7.48 -4.43
CA LYS A 108 -8.22 8.47 -4.90
C LYS A 108 -8.66 9.46 -3.81
N GLY A 109 -8.23 9.31 -2.58
CA GLY A 109 -8.70 10.10 -1.43
C GLY A 109 -10.10 9.70 -0.93
N ARG A 110 -10.63 8.55 -1.38
CA ARG A 110 -11.92 8.01 -0.91
C ARG A 110 -11.71 7.12 0.31
N ILE A 111 -11.33 7.73 1.42
CA ILE A 111 -10.85 7.02 2.61
C ILE A 111 -11.92 6.09 3.20
N ASP A 112 -13.18 6.51 3.25
CA ASP A 112 -14.24 5.69 3.83
C ASP A 112 -14.49 4.42 3.02
N HIS A 113 -14.54 4.51 1.69
CA HIS A 113 -14.67 3.34 0.82
C HIS A 113 -13.46 2.40 0.95
N ALA A 114 -12.26 2.96 1.16
CA ALA A 114 -11.08 2.15 1.40
C ALA A 114 -11.20 1.35 2.71
N ILE A 115 -11.68 1.98 3.78
CA ILE A 115 -11.90 1.32 5.08
C ILE A 115 -12.94 0.20 4.94
N GLU A 116 -14.07 0.45 4.28
CA GLU A 116 -15.11 -0.55 4.01
C GLU A 116 -14.54 -1.77 3.27
N ASP A 117 -13.72 -1.55 2.26
CA ASP A 117 -13.07 -2.62 1.50
C ASP A 117 -12.05 -3.40 2.33
N PHE A 118 -11.26 -2.73 3.16
CA PHE A 118 -10.34 -3.42 4.08
C PHE A 118 -11.08 -4.20 5.17
N ASP A 119 -12.20 -3.69 5.67
CA ASP A 119 -13.09 -4.39 6.60
C ASP A 119 -13.59 -5.70 5.99
N GLU A 120 -14.04 -5.65 4.74
CA GLU A 120 -14.52 -6.84 4.04
C GLU A 120 -13.38 -7.83 3.73
N ALA A 121 -12.20 -7.33 3.35
CA ALA A 121 -11.01 -8.16 3.17
C ALA A 121 -10.63 -8.92 4.45
N ILE A 122 -10.65 -8.25 5.60
CA ILE A 122 -10.37 -8.83 6.92
C ILE A 122 -11.48 -9.80 7.33
N ARG A 123 -12.75 -9.45 7.11
CA ARG A 123 -13.88 -10.35 7.39
C ARG A 123 -13.78 -11.66 6.62
N LEU A 124 -13.37 -11.60 5.35
CA LEU A 124 -13.18 -12.77 4.48
C LEU A 124 -11.92 -13.57 4.82
N ASN A 125 -10.87 -12.89 5.25
CA ASN A 125 -9.62 -13.51 5.66
C ASN A 125 -9.04 -12.80 6.92
N PRO A 126 -9.41 -13.26 8.13
CA PRO A 126 -8.95 -12.67 9.39
C PRO A 126 -7.43 -12.76 9.65
N THR A 127 -6.69 -13.51 8.84
CA THR A 127 -5.23 -13.62 8.92
C THR A 127 -4.50 -12.81 7.86
N PHE A 128 -5.21 -11.93 7.13
CA PHE A 128 -4.65 -11.14 6.05
C PHE A 128 -3.93 -9.89 6.61
N ALA A 129 -2.72 -10.06 7.13
CA ALA A 129 -1.92 -9.02 7.77
C ALA A 129 -1.81 -7.72 6.94
N LEU A 130 -1.70 -7.83 5.60
CA LEU A 130 -1.60 -6.67 4.72
C LEU A 130 -2.87 -5.80 4.73
N ALA A 131 -4.05 -6.41 4.86
CA ALA A 131 -5.31 -5.66 4.94
C ALA A 131 -5.39 -4.83 6.24
N PHE A 132 -4.91 -5.36 7.37
CA PHE A 132 -4.78 -4.60 8.61
C PHE A 132 -3.81 -3.41 8.45
N VAL A 133 -2.63 -3.62 7.86
CA VAL A 133 -1.68 -2.52 7.59
C VAL A 133 -2.31 -1.44 6.73
N ASN A 134 -3.02 -1.82 5.66
CA ASN A 134 -3.65 -0.87 4.75
C ASN A 134 -4.81 -0.11 5.42
N ARG A 135 -5.62 -0.78 6.27
CA ARG A 135 -6.68 -0.13 7.05
C ARG A 135 -6.10 0.84 8.07
N ALA A 136 -5.00 0.47 8.72
CA ALA A 136 -4.28 1.38 9.62
C ALA A 136 -3.78 2.64 8.90
N ILE A 137 -3.27 2.51 7.68
CA ILE A 137 -2.88 3.66 6.85
C ILE A 137 -4.11 4.53 6.53
N ALA A 138 -5.24 3.92 6.18
CA ALA A 138 -6.48 4.65 5.92
C ALA A 138 -6.97 5.40 7.17
N TYR A 139 -6.89 4.80 8.36
CA TYR A 139 -7.20 5.48 9.61
C TYR A 139 -6.24 6.64 9.91
N GLN A 140 -4.95 6.49 9.61
CA GLN A 140 -3.98 7.58 9.76
C GLN A 140 -4.30 8.76 8.82
N GLU A 141 -4.68 8.49 7.58
CA GLU A 141 -5.11 9.55 6.65
C GLU A 141 -6.42 10.20 7.13
N LYS A 142 -7.40 9.41 7.58
CA LYS A 142 -8.67 9.94 8.11
C LYS A 142 -8.44 10.86 9.31
N ALA A 143 -7.55 10.49 10.22
CA ALA A 143 -7.19 11.28 11.39
C ALA A 143 -6.58 12.66 11.05
N GLN A 144 -6.10 12.88 9.82
CA GLN A 144 -5.56 14.20 9.40
C GLN A 144 -6.67 15.18 9.05
N TRP A 145 -7.85 14.68 8.67
CA TRP A 145 -8.95 15.50 8.15
C TRP A 145 -10.10 15.66 9.16
N ASP A 146 -10.16 14.82 10.19
CA ASP A 146 -11.23 14.82 11.19
C ASP A 146 -10.70 15.37 12.52
N PHE A 147 -10.83 16.69 12.66
CA PHE A 147 -10.34 17.40 13.86
C PHE A 147 -11.16 17.05 15.12
N ASP A 148 -12.44 16.75 14.96
CA ASP A 148 -13.31 16.40 16.09
C ASP A 148 -12.99 15.02 16.65
N ALA A 149 -12.55 14.10 15.81
CA ALA A 149 -12.11 12.78 16.25
C ALA A 149 -10.77 12.79 17.02
N TYR A 150 -9.99 13.85 16.94
CA TYR A 150 -8.72 13.98 17.67
C TYR A 150 -8.92 14.05 19.21
N LEU A 151 -10.08 14.51 19.66
CA LEU A 151 -10.40 14.71 21.09
C LEU A 151 -11.22 13.58 21.71
N ALA A 152 -11.70 12.61 20.91
CA ALA A 152 -12.53 11.52 21.38
C ALA A 152 -11.70 10.30 21.83
N GLU A 153 -12.15 9.60 22.89
CA GLU A 153 -11.64 8.25 23.19
C GLU A 153 -11.96 7.29 22.05
N GLY A 154 -10.99 6.48 21.63
CA GLY A 154 -11.14 5.54 20.51
C GLY A 154 -10.88 6.18 19.15
N THR A 155 -9.92 7.09 19.09
CA THR A 155 -9.50 7.81 17.88
C THR A 155 -9.11 6.88 16.73
N TYR A 156 -9.08 7.42 15.50
CA TYR A 156 -8.54 6.68 14.35
C TYR A 156 -7.10 6.22 14.55
N GLU A 157 -6.31 6.94 15.34
CA GLU A 157 -4.95 6.51 15.71
C GLU A 157 -4.96 5.29 16.62
N ASP A 158 -5.92 5.16 17.56
CA ASP A 158 -6.04 3.96 18.37
C ASP A 158 -6.43 2.75 17.54
N ARG A 159 -7.35 2.92 16.58
CA ARG A 159 -7.70 1.86 15.62
C ARG A 159 -6.52 1.49 14.74
N ALA A 160 -5.75 2.48 14.28
CA ALA A 160 -4.54 2.23 13.50
C ALA A 160 -3.50 1.42 14.30
N ILE A 161 -3.30 1.73 15.60
CA ILE A 161 -2.40 0.96 16.48
C ILE A 161 -2.91 -0.47 16.62
N GLN A 162 -4.20 -0.68 16.90
CA GLN A 162 -4.79 -2.02 17.03
C GLN A 162 -4.59 -2.86 15.77
N ASP A 163 -4.82 -2.29 14.59
CA ASP A 163 -4.59 -2.96 13.32
C ASP A 163 -3.12 -3.31 13.09
N LEU A 164 -2.21 -2.40 13.44
CA LEU A 164 -0.77 -2.64 13.29
C LEU A 164 -0.26 -3.67 14.32
N ASP A 165 -0.81 -3.70 15.52
CA ASP A 165 -0.55 -4.73 16.52
C ASP A 165 -0.98 -6.10 15.99
N GLU A 166 -2.16 -6.20 15.40
CA GLU A 166 -2.64 -7.45 14.80
C GLU A 166 -1.81 -7.86 13.57
N ALA A 167 -1.44 -6.92 12.71
CA ALA A 167 -0.55 -7.19 11.59
C ALA A 167 0.82 -7.73 12.03
N ILE A 168 1.39 -7.19 13.11
CA ILE A 168 2.65 -7.65 13.70
C ILE A 168 2.46 -9.04 14.34
N ARG A 169 1.35 -9.26 15.05
CA ARG A 169 1.04 -10.58 15.63
C ARG A 169 0.95 -11.66 14.54
N LEU A 170 0.31 -11.35 13.41
CA LEU A 170 0.14 -12.26 12.27
C LEU A 170 1.45 -12.45 11.49
N THR A 171 2.26 -11.40 11.39
CA THR A 171 3.52 -11.41 10.62
C THR A 171 4.59 -10.63 11.40
N PRO A 172 5.31 -11.29 12.34
CA PRO A 172 6.29 -10.63 13.22
C PRO A 172 7.48 -9.98 12.50
N ASN A 173 7.73 -10.34 11.25
CA ASN A 173 8.80 -9.77 10.43
C ASN A 173 8.31 -8.67 9.47
N ASN A 174 7.19 -8.04 9.75
CA ASN A 174 6.62 -7.01 8.90
C ASN A 174 7.21 -5.62 9.23
N ALA A 175 8.33 -5.27 8.59
CA ALA A 175 8.98 -3.95 8.75
C ALA A 175 8.02 -2.77 8.49
N THR A 176 7.08 -2.92 7.54
CA THR A 176 6.09 -1.88 7.23
C THR A 176 5.12 -1.65 8.37
N ALA A 177 4.68 -2.70 9.06
CA ALA A 177 3.78 -2.57 10.21
C ALA A 177 4.46 -1.83 11.38
N PHE A 178 5.68 -2.22 11.73
CA PHE A 178 6.46 -1.51 12.76
C PHE A 178 6.69 -0.05 12.40
N ARG A 179 7.15 0.24 11.18
CA ARG A 179 7.35 1.61 10.73
C ARG A 179 6.08 2.46 10.84
N ASN A 180 4.94 1.95 10.38
CA ASN A 180 3.68 2.69 10.44
C ASN A 180 3.21 2.88 11.88
N ARG A 181 3.39 1.90 12.79
CA ARG A 181 3.08 2.05 14.22
C ARG A 181 3.99 3.09 14.88
N GLY A 182 5.27 3.11 14.52
CA GLY A 182 6.21 4.15 14.94
C GLY A 182 5.77 5.55 14.53
N PHE A 183 5.24 5.73 13.31
CA PHE A 183 4.67 7.02 12.90
C PHE A 183 3.44 7.41 13.72
N VAL A 184 2.51 6.48 14.00
CA VAL A 184 1.35 6.76 14.86
C VAL A 184 1.80 7.14 16.27
N HIS A 185 2.75 6.41 16.86
CA HIS A 185 3.31 6.75 18.16
C HIS A 185 3.99 8.12 18.17
N SER A 186 4.72 8.48 17.11
CA SER A 186 5.35 9.81 16.97
C SER A 186 4.31 10.94 16.92
N ARG A 187 3.22 10.77 16.19
CA ARG A 187 2.11 11.75 16.16
C ARG A 187 1.47 11.95 17.53
N ARG A 188 1.34 10.86 18.33
CA ARG A 188 0.84 10.88 19.70
C ARG A 188 1.92 11.28 20.72
N GLN A 189 3.05 11.79 20.28
CA GLN A 189 4.19 12.20 21.11
C GLN A 189 4.74 11.10 22.02
N ARG A 190 4.46 9.82 21.70
CA ARG A 190 4.99 8.65 22.42
C ARG A 190 6.35 8.27 21.80
N TYR A 191 7.32 9.18 21.90
CA TYR A 191 8.57 9.10 21.15
C TYR A 191 9.41 7.88 21.48
N ASP A 192 9.45 7.42 22.73
CA ASP A 192 10.20 6.22 23.12
C ASP A 192 9.65 4.96 22.45
N ARG A 193 8.31 4.83 22.35
CA ARG A 193 7.67 3.73 21.63
C ARG A 193 7.93 3.84 20.12
N ALA A 194 7.88 5.04 19.60
CA ALA A 194 8.18 5.28 18.19
C ALA A 194 9.61 4.87 17.84
N ILE A 195 10.59 5.18 18.70
CA ILE A 195 11.99 4.80 18.50
C ILE A 195 12.12 3.28 18.48
N GLN A 196 11.50 2.56 19.44
CA GLN A 196 11.51 1.08 19.48
C GLN A 196 10.94 0.47 18.19
N ASP A 197 9.82 0.99 17.70
CA ASP A 197 9.19 0.51 16.48
C ASP A 197 10.05 0.79 15.24
N PHE A 198 10.67 1.97 15.15
CA PHE A 198 11.60 2.28 14.06
C PHE A 198 12.89 1.46 14.15
N ASP A 199 13.40 1.16 15.36
CA ASP A 199 14.53 0.26 15.56
C ASP A 199 14.25 -1.10 14.95
N GLU A 200 13.07 -1.66 15.23
CA GLU A 200 12.67 -2.95 14.70
C GLU A 200 12.41 -2.90 13.18
N ALA A 201 11.77 -1.84 12.68
CA ALA A 201 11.60 -1.64 11.25
C ALA A 201 12.94 -1.59 10.49
N ILE A 202 13.94 -0.88 11.04
CA ILE A 202 15.28 -0.77 10.45
C ILE A 202 16.03 -2.12 10.53
N ARG A 203 15.88 -2.84 11.63
CA ARG A 203 16.47 -4.18 11.78
C ARG A 203 15.96 -5.15 10.73
N LEU A 204 14.66 -5.07 10.43
CA LEU A 204 13.98 -5.93 9.46
C LEU A 204 14.25 -5.51 8.01
N ASP A 205 14.27 -4.21 7.75
CA ASP A 205 14.56 -3.64 6.42
C ASP A 205 15.37 -2.34 6.53
N PRO A 206 16.70 -2.43 6.45
CA PRO A 206 17.60 -1.28 6.54
C PRO A 206 17.64 -0.41 5.25
N SER A 207 16.89 -0.74 4.22
CA SER A 207 16.87 -0.01 2.95
C SER A 207 15.82 1.11 2.90
N VAL A 208 14.95 1.21 3.90
CA VAL A 208 13.82 2.15 3.92
C VAL A 208 14.19 3.47 4.59
N ALA A 209 14.43 4.51 3.79
CA ALA A 209 14.77 5.85 4.28
C ALA A 209 13.76 6.41 5.30
N ALA A 210 12.47 6.12 5.12
CA ALA A 210 11.40 6.61 5.99
C ALA A 210 11.50 6.08 7.43
N ALA A 211 12.08 4.90 7.67
CA ALA A 211 12.28 4.38 9.02
C ALA A 211 13.38 5.16 9.75
N PHE A 212 14.50 5.46 9.08
CA PHE A 212 15.57 6.30 9.65
C PHE A 212 15.09 7.72 9.91
N SER A 213 14.42 8.36 8.95
CA SER A 213 13.91 9.72 9.13
C SER A 213 12.83 9.81 10.21
N GLY A 214 11.99 8.79 10.35
CA GLY A 214 11.01 8.68 11.43
C GLY A 214 11.66 8.54 12.81
N ARG A 215 12.68 7.67 12.93
CA ARG A 215 13.45 7.54 14.18
C ARG A 215 14.19 8.83 14.52
N ALA A 216 14.84 9.46 13.54
CA ALA A 216 15.51 10.76 13.73
C ALA A 216 14.54 11.83 14.22
N TYR A 217 13.33 11.88 13.67
CA TYR A 217 12.29 12.77 14.15
C TYR A 217 11.96 12.53 15.64
N ALA A 218 11.74 11.29 16.06
CA ALA A 218 11.45 10.95 17.44
C ALA A 218 12.64 11.24 18.38
N LEU A 219 13.87 10.86 17.97
CA LEU A 219 15.11 11.12 18.71
C LEU A 219 15.32 12.61 19.00
N ARG A 220 14.96 13.50 18.04
CA ARG A 220 15.04 14.94 18.23
C ARG A 220 14.18 15.42 19.38
N PHE A 221 12.98 14.88 19.54
CA PHE A 221 12.05 15.28 20.60
C PHE A 221 12.43 14.74 22.00
N VAL A 222 13.20 13.67 22.06
CA VAL A 222 13.79 13.19 23.33
C VAL A 222 15.20 13.73 23.58
N GLY A 223 15.65 14.74 22.81
CA GLY A 223 16.91 15.44 23.00
C GLY A 223 18.17 14.70 22.50
N GLN A 224 18.03 13.57 21.81
CA GLN A 224 19.15 12.78 21.32
C GLN A 224 19.59 13.26 19.92
N TYR A 225 20.06 14.51 19.86
CA TYR A 225 20.31 15.22 18.60
C TYR A 225 21.39 14.57 17.73
N GLU A 226 22.49 14.07 18.31
CA GLU A 226 23.57 13.44 17.54
C GLU A 226 23.12 12.16 16.83
N ARG A 227 22.31 11.35 17.52
CA ARG A 227 21.69 10.17 16.91
C ARG A 227 20.71 10.56 15.81
N ALA A 228 19.90 11.60 16.03
CA ALA A 228 18.97 12.10 15.03
C ALA A 228 19.72 12.60 13.77
N ILE A 229 20.82 13.32 13.92
CA ILE A 229 21.67 13.77 12.81
C ILE A 229 22.22 12.56 12.04
N THR A 230 22.70 11.56 12.74
CA THR A 230 23.24 10.32 12.13
C THR A 230 22.17 9.62 11.30
N ASP A 231 20.96 9.47 11.83
CA ASP A 231 19.85 8.82 11.13
C ASP A 231 19.35 9.63 9.92
N TYR A 232 19.25 10.96 10.03
CA TYR A 232 18.91 11.79 8.87
C TYR A 232 19.97 11.69 7.76
N ARG A 233 21.26 11.68 8.12
CA ARG A 233 22.33 11.46 7.14
C ARG A 233 22.22 10.10 6.49
N LYS A 234 21.91 9.04 7.26
CA LYS A 234 21.69 7.71 6.72
C LYS A 234 20.49 7.68 5.76
N ALA A 235 19.38 8.32 6.11
CA ALA A 235 18.22 8.41 5.24
C ALA A 235 18.54 9.05 3.88
N LEU A 236 19.42 10.07 3.84
CA LEU A 236 19.85 10.73 2.59
C LEU A 236 20.70 9.82 1.68
N THR A 237 21.29 8.75 2.18
CA THR A 237 22.01 7.75 1.37
C THR A 237 21.10 6.70 0.74
N LEU A 238 19.82 6.69 1.08
CA LEU A 238 18.83 5.74 0.62
C LEU A 238 17.90 6.36 -0.45
N PRO A 239 17.14 5.56 -1.18
CA PRO A 239 16.18 6.08 -2.15
C PRO A 239 15.16 7.01 -1.48
N LEU A 240 15.06 8.24 -1.97
CA LEU A 240 14.16 9.31 -1.53
C LEU A 240 13.71 10.12 -2.73
N ASP A 241 12.48 10.62 -2.67
CA ASP A 241 12.06 11.67 -3.59
C ASP A 241 12.70 13.04 -3.24
N ASP A 242 12.62 13.96 -4.16
CA ASP A 242 13.23 15.30 -3.98
C ASP A 242 12.62 16.09 -2.82
N ALA A 243 11.32 15.89 -2.55
CA ALA A 243 10.64 16.57 -1.44
C ALA A 243 11.15 16.06 -0.09
N GLY A 244 11.25 14.75 0.09
CA GLY A 244 11.80 14.11 1.28
C GLY A 244 13.24 14.49 1.51
N ARG A 245 14.06 14.51 0.45
CA ARG A 245 15.46 14.94 0.51
C ARG A 245 15.58 16.37 1.03
N LYS A 246 14.90 17.32 0.42
CA LYS A 246 14.90 18.74 0.84
C LYS A 246 14.43 18.92 2.27
N GLN A 247 13.41 18.16 2.68
CA GLN A 247 12.90 18.23 4.06
C GLN A 247 13.95 17.76 5.07
N ILE A 248 14.64 16.65 4.81
CA ILE A 248 15.70 16.13 5.68
C ILE A 248 16.88 17.08 5.75
N GLU A 249 17.32 17.65 4.63
CA GLU A 249 18.39 18.64 4.59
C GLU A 249 18.07 19.90 5.42
N LYS A 250 16.82 20.37 5.35
CA LYS A 250 16.33 21.47 6.19
C LYS A 250 16.39 21.13 7.67
N LEU A 251 15.95 19.91 8.05
CA LEU A 251 15.99 19.45 9.44
C LEU A 251 17.41 19.30 9.96
N LEU A 252 18.34 18.77 9.17
CA LEU A 252 19.76 18.68 9.51
C LEU A 252 20.37 20.06 9.78
N LYS A 253 20.09 21.04 8.93
CA LYS A 253 20.56 22.42 9.13
C LYS A 253 20.03 23.04 10.44
N GLN A 254 18.76 22.77 10.77
CA GLN A 254 18.17 23.24 12.02
C GLN A 254 18.80 22.57 13.24
N LEU A 255 19.08 21.27 13.19
CA LEU A 255 19.71 20.52 14.27
C LEU A 255 21.17 20.91 14.47
N GLY A 256 21.95 21.11 13.41
CA GLY A 256 23.34 21.59 13.50
C GLY A 256 23.42 22.93 14.22
N ALA A 257 22.55 23.88 13.84
CA ALA A 257 22.49 25.16 14.53
C ALA A 257 22.03 25.06 16.00
N ALA A 258 21.22 24.08 16.35
CA ALA A 258 20.79 23.86 17.74
C ALA A 258 21.90 23.25 18.60
N THR A 259 22.65 22.28 18.07
CA THR A 259 23.80 21.67 18.76
C THR A 259 24.94 22.66 18.99
N GLU A 260 25.22 23.54 18.02
CA GLU A 260 26.21 24.60 18.17
C GLU A 260 25.83 25.63 19.28
N ARG A 261 24.55 26.01 19.36
CA ARG A 261 24.05 26.89 20.43
C ARG A 261 24.13 26.26 21.81
N ALA A 262 23.84 24.96 21.90
CA ALA A 262 23.94 24.22 23.16
C ALA A 262 25.40 24.04 23.63
N ALA A 263 26.35 24.01 22.70
CA ALA A 263 27.78 23.87 22.99
C ALA A 263 28.47 25.20 23.37
N THR A 264 27.84 26.35 23.06
CA THR A 264 28.35 27.67 23.47
C THR A 264 27.84 28.01 24.88
N PRO A 265 28.70 28.04 25.92
CA PRO A 265 28.27 28.45 27.25
C PRO A 265 27.79 29.90 27.19
N THR A 266 26.58 30.18 27.64
CA THR A 266 26.11 31.53 27.89
C THR A 266 27.09 32.15 28.88
N ALA A 267 27.91 33.11 28.40
CA ALA A 267 28.73 33.92 29.27
C ALA A 267 27.82 34.63 30.26
N VAL A 268 27.77 34.10 31.47
CA VAL A 268 27.11 34.77 32.60
C VAL A 268 27.86 36.05 32.85
N THR A 269 27.35 37.14 32.31
CA THR A 269 27.78 38.48 32.71
C THR A 269 27.44 38.67 34.20
N LYS A 270 28.42 38.40 35.08
CA LYS A 270 28.37 38.90 36.44
C LYS A 270 28.41 40.43 36.40
N ARG A 271 27.32 41.07 36.74
CA ARG A 271 27.30 42.46 37.21
C ARG A 271 27.25 42.47 38.71
#